data_7b74482f54418b07b3cf2ff9a9bd3d6d
#
_entry.id   7b74482f54418b07b3cf2ff9a9bd3d6d
#
_cell.length_a   1.000
_cell.length_b   1.000
_cell.length_c   1.000
_cell.angle_alpha   90.00
_cell.angle_beta   90.00
_cell.angle_gamma   90.00
#
_symmetry.space_group_name_H-M   'P 1'
#
loop_
_entity.id
_entity.type
_entity.pdbx_description
1 polymer ?
#
loop_
_entity_poly.entity_id
_entity_poly.type
_entity_poly.pdbx_seq_one_letter_code
_entity_poly.pdbx_strand_id
1 'polypeptide(L)'
;MSPEHRRVMRSRQIFVTASAVFCVVGTLFGTGVIGTRVAESAGGDLAADATLIAPAGTAFSIWSLIYLGLLAYTIRQWLTPFADTPRHRVTAGLAAISMILNALWLLVTQVGWIGLSVLVIVALLLTLGLLAARLLDRPEPGISEFVVVDGTFGLYLGWVCVAVCANIAAALVGWGLPSEGALAVTATIVVLAVVVAVAWFLGRRLGGNWFVAAGITWGLVWVGVARLTDEPESVPVGIASLAAAAAVLFVTWRGSQERPADRLARGNHRDYGNHGDHGNHGNGRGGEPRPVGPGAPDATASTRPTPPTAAPAGPGPAPSPAGPAAEPVPPPAGAEPAPGASTEPDRPRES
;
A
#
# COMPACT_ATOMS: atom_id res chain seq x y z
N MET A 1 -15.76 13.48 27.20
CA MET A 1 -14.91 14.29 26.27
C MET A 1 -15.10 15.77 26.55
N SER A 2 -13.98 16.51 26.72
CA SER A 2 -14.02 17.98 26.88
C SER A 2 -14.52 18.67 25.59
N PRO A 3 -15.07 19.90 25.69
CA PRO A 3 -15.45 20.67 24.51
C PRO A 3 -14.30 20.91 23.52
N GLU A 4 -13.10 21.12 24.03
CA GLU A 4 -11.87 21.32 23.25
C GLU A 4 -11.50 20.06 22.46
N HIS A 5 -11.53 18.89 23.09
CA HIS A 5 -11.26 17.61 22.44
C HIS A 5 -12.24 17.33 21.28
N ARG A 6 -13.52 17.64 21.47
CA ARG A 6 -14.52 17.53 20.40
C ARG A 6 -14.25 18.47 19.23
N ARG A 7 -13.77 19.69 19.49
CA ARG A 7 -13.40 20.64 18.43
C ARG A 7 -12.23 20.11 17.59
N VAL A 8 -11.16 19.65 18.24
CA VAL A 8 -9.98 19.08 17.55
C VAL A 8 -10.36 17.87 16.71
N MET A 9 -11.16 16.96 17.25
CA MET A 9 -11.66 15.80 16.51
C MET A 9 -12.46 16.21 15.27
N ARG A 10 -13.42 17.13 15.41
CA ARG A 10 -14.23 17.62 14.29
C ARG A 10 -13.42 18.36 13.24
N SER A 11 -12.46 19.19 13.65
CA SER A 11 -11.55 19.88 12.72
C SER A 11 -10.79 18.88 11.85
N ARG A 12 -10.28 17.81 12.45
CA ARG A 12 -9.59 16.72 11.71
C ARG A 12 -10.52 16.01 10.73
N GLN A 13 -11.74 15.66 11.16
CA GLN A 13 -12.74 15.03 10.30
C GLN A 13 -13.12 15.92 9.11
N ILE A 14 -13.32 17.21 9.35
CA ILE A 14 -13.62 18.20 8.30
C ILE A 14 -12.45 18.30 7.33
N PHE A 15 -11.20 18.37 7.83
CA PHE A 15 -10.01 18.46 6.98
C PHE A 15 -9.87 17.24 6.07
N VAL A 16 -10.01 16.01 6.60
CA VAL A 16 -9.96 14.77 5.79
C VAL A 16 -11.10 14.75 4.76
N THR A 17 -12.32 15.15 5.16
CA THR A 17 -13.47 15.17 4.23
C THR A 17 -13.28 16.21 3.12
N ALA A 18 -12.81 17.41 3.44
CA ALA A 18 -12.51 18.43 2.45
C ALA A 18 -11.41 17.97 1.47
N SER A 19 -10.37 17.29 1.98
CA SER A 19 -9.31 16.71 1.15
C SER A 19 -9.82 15.59 0.25
N ALA A 20 -10.75 14.76 0.73
CA ALA A 20 -11.39 13.73 -0.08
C ALA A 20 -12.27 14.34 -1.20
N VAL A 21 -13.04 15.37 -0.89
CA VAL A 21 -13.83 16.11 -1.89
C VAL A 21 -12.91 16.72 -2.95
N PHE A 22 -11.81 17.37 -2.53
CA PHE A 22 -10.82 17.92 -3.45
C PHE A 22 -10.18 16.83 -4.32
N CYS A 23 -9.87 15.65 -3.74
CA CYS A 23 -9.36 14.49 -4.47
C CYS A 23 -10.35 14.01 -5.53
N VAL A 24 -11.64 13.89 -5.19
CA VAL A 24 -12.69 13.50 -6.14
C VAL A 24 -12.81 14.51 -7.28
N VAL A 25 -12.81 15.81 -6.96
CA VAL A 25 -12.83 16.87 -7.99
C VAL A 25 -11.62 16.76 -8.92
N GLY A 26 -10.39 16.59 -8.37
CA GLY A 26 -9.19 16.36 -9.17
C GLY A 26 -9.30 15.11 -10.06
N THR A 27 -9.93 14.06 -9.57
CA THR A 27 -10.15 12.82 -10.33
C THR A 27 -11.07 13.03 -11.54
N LEU A 28 -12.08 13.90 -11.45
CA LEU A 28 -12.95 14.22 -12.59
C LEU A 28 -12.16 14.83 -13.76
N PHE A 29 -11.11 15.60 -13.45
CA PHE A 29 -10.18 16.09 -14.48
C PHE A 29 -9.28 14.95 -14.99
N GLY A 30 -8.70 14.14 -14.10
CA GLY A 30 -7.77 13.07 -14.50
C GLY A 30 -8.41 11.95 -15.33
N THR A 31 -9.71 11.68 -15.13
CA THR A 31 -10.46 10.65 -15.90
C THR A 31 -11.03 11.17 -17.22
N GLY A 32 -10.91 12.48 -17.50
CA GLY A 32 -11.47 13.09 -18.70
C GLY A 32 -12.99 13.31 -18.65
N VAL A 33 -13.62 13.20 -17.47
CA VAL A 33 -15.00 13.65 -17.28
C VAL A 33 -15.07 15.17 -17.45
N ILE A 34 -14.05 15.87 -16.97
CA ILE A 34 -13.83 17.30 -17.16
C ILE A 34 -12.41 17.45 -17.73
N GLY A 35 -12.26 18.02 -18.92
CA GLY A 35 -10.96 18.19 -19.57
C GLY A 35 -10.48 16.92 -20.31
N THR A 36 -9.16 16.72 -20.39
CA THR A 36 -8.52 15.59 -21.07
C THR A 36 -8.12 14.51 -20.10
N ARG A 37 -8.09 13.25 -20.55
CA ARG A 37 -7.56 12.15 -19.72
C ARG A 37 -6.08 12.34 -19.43
N VAL A 38 -5.58 11.82 -18.30
CA VAL A 38 -4.15 11.90 -17.96
C VAL A 38 -3.27 11.33 -19.08
N ALA A 39 -3.68 10.24 -19.71
CA ALA A 39 -2.96 9.63 -20.82
C ALA A 39 -2.90 10.52 -22.09
N GLU A 40 -3.81 11.45 -22.25
CA GLU A 40 -3.92 12.36 -23.39
C GLU A 40 -3.44 13.78 -23.04
N SER A 41 -3.22 14.04 -21.75
CA SER A 41 -2.75 15.33 -21.26
C SER A 41 -1.24 15.50 -21.53
N ALA A 42 -0.75 16.71 -21.52
CA ALA A 42 0.66 17.04 -21.75
C ALA A 42 1.21 16.46 -23.09
N GLY A 43 0.39 16.44 -24.14
CA GLY A 43 0.83 15.93 -25.45
C GLY A 43 0.98 14.41 -25.52
N GLY A 44 0.46 13.67 -24.52
CA GLY A 44 0.58 12.21 -24.44
C GLY A 44 1.79 11.72 -23.64
N ASP A 45 2.54 12.60 -22.98
CA ASP A 45 3.75 12.22 -22.22
C ASP A 45 3.52 11.12 -21.16
N LEU A 46 2.28 11.01 -20.66
CA LEU A 46 1.88 9.99 -19.70
C LEU A 46 1.02 8.87 -20.33
N ALA A 47 0.99 8.77 -21.66
CA ALA A 47 0.31 7.69 -22.35
C ALA A 47 1.02 6.34 -22.16
N ALA A 48 0.31 5.24 -22.42
CA ALA A 48 0.85 3.90 -22.26
C ALA A 48 2.00 3.57 -23.23
N ASP A 49 2.07 4.28 -24.34
CA ASP A 49 3.09 4.19 -25.39
C ASP A 49 4.24 5.20 -25.24
N ALA A 50 4.16 6.12 -24.28
CA ALA A 50 5.15 7.18 -24.12
C ALA A 50 6.54 6.67 -23.70
N THR A 51 6.62 5.61 -22.90
CA THR A 51 7.88 5.07 -22.38
C THR A 51 7.82 3.55 -22.17
N LEU A 52 8.98 2.89 -22.16
CA LEU A 52 9.07 1.44 -21.92
C LEU A 52 8.60 1.00 -20.52
N ILE A 53 8.54 1.88 -19.54
CA ILE A 53 8.05 1.57 -18.18
C ILE A 53 6.59 1.99 -17.97
N ALA A 54 5.95 2.60 -18.95
CA ALA A 54 4.54 2.96 -18.86
C ALA A 54 3.67 1.69 -18.85
N PRO A 55 2.76 1.52 -17.88
CA PRO A 55 1.85 0.38 -17.86
C PRO A 55 0.74 0.57 -18.89
N ALA A 56 0.13 -0.52 -19.35
CA ALA A 56 -1.04 -0.49 -20.23
C ALA A 56 -2.17 0.38 -19.63
N GLY A 57 -2.98 1.00 -20.49
CA GLY A 57 -4.05 1.91 -20.05
C GLY A 57 -5.05 1.26 -19.07
N THR A 58 -5.29 -0.05 -19.20
CA THR A 58 -6.13 -0.84 -18.29
C THR A 58 -5.62 -0.90 -16.86
N ALA A 59 -4.30 -0.71 -16.63
CA ALA A 59 -3.69 -0.65 -15.30
C ALA A 59 -4.32 0.44 -14.41
N PHE A 60 -4.76 1.54 -15.02
CA PHE A 60 -5.36 2.67 -14.31
C PHE A 60 -6.70 2.35 -13.64
N SER A 61 -7.32 1.21 -13.95
CA SER A 61 -8.53 0.73 -13.25
C SER A 61 -8.31 0.52 -11.74
N ILE A 62 -7.07 0.35 -11.28
CA ILE A 62 -6.71 0.28 -9.86
C ILE A 62 -7.15 1.53 -9.08
N TRP A 63 -7.19 2.69 -9.73
CA TRP A 63 -7.66 3.93 -9.11
C TRP A 63 -9.09 3.84 -8.62
N SER A 64 -9.98 3.12 -9.32
CA SER A 64 -11.35 2.90 -8.87
C SER A 64 -11.40 2.22 -7.50
N LEU A 65 -10.53 1.22 -7.28
CA LEU A 65 -10.43 0.52 -6.00
C LEU A 65 -9.81 1.43 -4.92
N ILE A 66 -8.77 2.18 -5.26
CA ILE A 66 -8.14 3.13 -4.34
C ILE A 66 -9.14 4.21 -3.90
N TYR A 67 -9.86 4.84 -4.85
CA TYR A 67 -10.84 5.88 -4.53
C TYR A 67 -12.04 5.36 -3.74
N LEU A 68 -12.50 4.14 -4.03
CA LEU A 68 -13.51 3.47 -3.20
C LEU A 68 -13.02 3.29 -1.76
N GLY A 69 -11.78 2.86 -1.58
CA GLY A 69 -11.15 2.72 -0.28
C GLY A 69 -10.99 4.08 0.46
N LEU A 70 -10.56 5.13 -0.24
CA LEU A 70 -10.45 6.49 0.32
C LEU A 70 -11.82 7.05 0.73
N LEU A 71 -12.87 6.77 -0.06
CA LEU A 71 -14.25 7.13 0.29
C LEU A 71 -14.71 6.37 1.54
N ALA A 72 -14.49 5.06 1.58
CA ALA A 72 -14.81 4.24 2.75
C ALA A 72 -14.06 4.72 4.01
N TYR A 73 -12.76 5.06 3.90
CA TYR A 73 -11.97 5.66 4.97
C TYR A 73 -12.57 7.00 5.44
N THR A 74 -12.96 7.86 4.50
CA THR A 74 -13.55 9.17 4.80
C THR A 74 -14.91 9.05 5.50
N ILE A 75 -15.77 8.11 5.09
CA ILE A 75 -17.05 7.84 5.75
C ILE A 75 -16.82 7.25 7.14
N ARG A 76 -15.90 6.27 7.25
CA ARG A 76 -15.62 5.55 8.48
C ARG A 76 -15.19 6.46 9.64
N GLN A 77 -14.44 7.53 9.38
CA GLN A 77 -14.00 8.47 10.41
C GLN A 77 -15.15 9.22 11.12
N TRP A 78 -16.36 9.23 10.52
CA TRP A 78 -17.56 9.82 11.12
C TRP A 78 -18.32 8.85 12.02
N LEU A 79 -17.98 7.55 11.97
CA LEU A 79 -18.61 6.54 12.84
C LEU A 79 -17.96 6.57 14.22
N THR A 80 -18.78 6.55 15.26
CA THR A 80 -18.36 6.78 16.64
C THR A 80 -17.20 5.91 17.15
N PRO A 81 -17.12 4.58 16.85
CA PRO A 81 -16.02 3.76 17.37
C PRO A 81 -14.65 4.16 16.80
N PHE A 82 -14.62 4.78 15.60
CA PHE A 82 -13.40 5.02 14.81
C PHE A 82 -12.94 6.48 14.82
N ALA A 83 -13.82 7.40 15.25
CA ALA A 83 -13.60 8.84 15.14
C ALA A 83 -12.37 9.35 15.88
N ASP A 84 -11.95 8.68 16.96
CA ASP A 84 -10.91 9.16 17.86
C ASP A 84 -9.96 8.07 18.34
N THR A 85 -9.68 7.07 17.51
CA THR A 85 -8.67 6.07 17.84
C THR A 85 -7.27 6.70 17.84
N PRO A 86 -6.32 6.23 18.68
CA PRO A 86 -4.94 6.70 18.67
C PRO A 86 -4.29 6.59 17.28
N ARG A 87 -4.63 5.55 16.53
CA ARG A 87 -4.17 5.30 15.16
C ARG A 87 -4.67 6.39 14.21
N HIS A 88 -5.97 6.67 14.22
CA HIS A 88 -6.57 7.70 13.38
C HIS A 88 -6.01 9.09 13.69
N ARG A 89 -5.74 9.40 14.96
CA ARG A 89 -5.17 10.71 15.36
C ARG A 89 -3.82 11.01 14.71
N VAL A 90 -2.96 10.00 14.53
CA VAL A 90 -1.62 10.19 13.96
C VAL A 90 -1.55 10.02 12.44
N THR A 91 -2.58 9.41 11.83
CA THR A 91 -2.57 9.08 10.40
C THR A 91 -3.49 9.96 9.56
N ALA A 92 -4.55 10.53 10.15
CA ALA A 92 -5.56 11.29 9.42
C ALA A 92 -4.99 12.50 8.65
N GLY A 93 -4.02 13.20 9.23
CA GLY A 93 -3.34 14.32 8.56
C GLY A 93 -2.57 13.87 7.33
N LEU A 94 -1.84 12.76 7.42
CA LEU A 94 -1.09 12.20 6.28
C LEU A 94 -2.04 11.65 5.21
N ALA A 95 -3.15 11.04 5.61
CA ALA A 95 -4.19 10.60 4.68
C ALA A 95 -4.79 11.79 3.91
N ALA A 96 -5.12 12.88 4.61
CA ALA A 96 -5.61 14.11 3.97
C ALA A 96 -4.58 14.70 3.00
N ILE A 97 -3.31 14.80 3.41
CA ILE A 97 -2.23 15.32 2.56
C ILE A 97 -2.05 14.43 1.33
N SER A 98 -2.12 13.09 1.45
CA SER A 98 -2.01 12.20 0.29
C SER A 98 -3.15 12.43 -0.74
N MET A 99 -4.38 12.67 -0.28
CA MET A 99 -5.51 12.99 -1.15
C MET A 99 -5.33 14.34 -1.86
N ILE A 100 -4.82 15.36 -1.15
CA ILE A 100 -4.51 16.67 -1.74
C ILE A 100 -3.40 16.54 -2.79
N LEU A 101 -2.32 15.82 -2.47
CA LEU A 101 -1.20 15.63 -3.40
C LEU A 101 -1.63 14.85 -4.65
N ASN A 102 -2.54 13.88 -4.51
CA ASN A 102 -3.09 13.17 -5.66
C ASN A 102 -3.88 14.11 -6.58
N ALA A 103 -4.77 14.94 -6.02
CA ALA A 103 -5.50 15.93 -6.81
C ALA A 103 -4.56 16.94 -7.48
N LEU A 104 -3.55 17.43 -6.75
CA LEU A 104 -2.54 18.35 -7.29
C LEU A 104 -1.75 17.70 -8.43
N TRP A 105 -1.36 16.42 -8.29
CA TRP A 105 -0.69 15.70 -9.37
C TRP A 105 -1.56 15.65 -10.63
N LEU A 106 -2.84 15.28 -10.50
CA LEU A 106 -3.79 15.28 -11.61
C LEU A 106 -3.94 16.64 -12.26
N LEU A 107 -4.04 17.72 -11.48
CA LEU A 107 -4.18 19.08 -12.00
C LEU A 107 -2.90 19.56 -12.68
N VAL A 108 -1.74 19.27 -12.13
CA VAL A 108 -0.43 19.64 -12.70
C VAL A 108 -0.18 18.94 -14.02
N THR A 109 -0.57 17.66 -14.14
CA THR A 109 -0.50 16.92 -15.41
C THR A 109 -1.43 17.50 -16.48
N GLN A 110 -2.62 17.99 -16.11
CA GLN A 110 -3.56 18.65 -17.05
C GLN A 110 -2.95 19.93 -17.67
N VAL A 111 -2.11 20.65 -16.91
CA VAL A 111 -1.42 21.86 -17.39
C VAL A 111 -0.17 21.53 -18.23
N GLY A 112 0.24 20.25 -18.27
CA GLY A 112 1.44 19.82 -19.00
C GLY A 112 2.77 20.08 -18.26
N TRP A 113 2.73 20.36 -16.96
CA TRP A 113 3.95 20.63 -16.18
C TRP A 113 4.56 19.32 -15.65
N ILE A 114 5.03 18.47 -16.57
CA ILE A 114 5.51 17.12 -16.23
C ILE A 114 6.66 17.14 -15.20
N GLY A 115 7.61 18.08 -15.31
CA GLY A 115 8.68 18.23 -14.31
C GLY A 115 8.15 18.51 -12.89
N LEU A 116 7.10 19.36 -12.77
CA LEU A 116 6.45 19.61 -11.47
C LEU A 116 5.64 18.42 -11.01
N SER A 117 5.00 17.68 -11.92
CA SER A 117 4.25 16.46 -11.57
C SER A 117 5.14 15.40 -10.92
N VAL A 118 6.42 15.29 -11.32
CA VAL A 118 7.42 14.42 -10.66
C VAL A 118 7.61 14.82 -9.20
N LEU A 119 7.76 16.11 -8.90
CA LEU A 119 7.93 16.56 -7.51
C LEU A 119 6.69 16.26 -6.66
N VAL A 120 5.50 16.47 -7.22
CA VAL A 120 4.24 16.21 -6.51
C VAL A 120 4.05 14.71 -6.25
N ILE A 121 4.30 13.84 -7.25
CA ILE A 121 4.13 12.39 -7.07
C ILE A 121 5.20 11.79 -6.15
N VAL A 122 6.42 12.33 -6.12
CA VAL A 122 7.45 11.96 -5.14
C VAL A 122 7.03 12.37 -3.73
N ALA A 123 6.50 13.59 -3.55
CA ALA A 123 5.95 14.02 -2.26
C ALA A 123 4.80 13.12 -1.81
N LEU A 124 3.94 12.68 -2.74
CA LEU A 124 2.88 11.72 -2.49
C LEU A 124 3.44 10.36 -2.04
N LEU A 125 4.45 9.83 -2.73
CA LEU A 125 5.12 8.57 -2.37
C LEU A 125 5.68 8.64 -0.94
N LEU A 126 6.39 9.71 -0.60
CA LEU A 126 6.97 9.90 0.74
C LEU A 126 5.89 10.03 1.82
N THR A 127 4.80 10.73 1.52
CA THR A 127 3.65 10.87 2.42
C THR A 127 3.01 9.52 2.69
N LEU A 128 2.78 8.70 1.66
CA LEU A 128 2.22 7.36 1.79
C LEU A 128 3.18 6.40 2.51
N GLY A 129 4.48 6.49 2.26
CA GLY A 129 5.51 5.72 2.97
C GLY A 129 5.52 6.05 4.47
N LEU A 130 5.45 7.34 4.82
CA LEU A 130 5.34 7.77 6.22
C LEU A 130 4.02 7.32 6.85
N LEU A 131 2.92 7.42 6.13
CA LEU A 131 1.62 6.93 6.57
C LEU A 131 1.68 5.42 6.89
N ALA A 132 2.21 4.62 5.98
CA ALA A 132 2.34 3.17 6.16
C ALA A 132 3.22 2.82 7.38
N ALA A 133 4.31 3.55 7.61
CA ALA A 133 5.15 3.38 8.81
C ALA A 133 4.36 3.70 10.10
N ARG A 134 3.59 4.80 10.11
CA ARG A 134 2.75 5.16 11.27
C ARG A 134 1.61 4.17 11.53
N LEU A 135 1.06 3.57 10.48
CA LEU A 135 0.06 2.52 10.60
C LEU A 135 0.65 1.25 11.25
N LEU A 136 1.89 0.90 10.89
CA LEU A 136 2.58 -0.25 11.47
C LEU A 136 2.92 -0.06 12.95
N ASP A 137 3.34 1.15 13.34
CA ASP A 137 3.67 1.47 14.73
C ASP A 137 2.45 1.40 15.67
N ARG A 138 1.24 1.40 15.12
CA ARG A 138 -0.03 1.40 15.86
C ARG A 138 -1.02 0.42 15.28
N PRO A 139 -0.76 -0.89 15.43
CA PRO A 139 -1.68 -1.91 14.96
C PRO A 139 -3.00 -1.85 15.73
N GLU A 140 -4.12 -1.89 15.04
CA GLU A 140 -5.44 -2.03 15.64
C GLU A 140 -6.11 -3.29 15.08
N PRO A 141 -6.71 -4.12 15.95
CA PRO A 141 -7.39 -5.32 15.49
C PRO A 141 -8.71 -4.99 14.81
N GLY A 142 -9.07 -5.76 13.80
CA GLY A 142 -10.39 -5.69 13.16
C GLY A 142 -10.30 -5.68 11.64
N ILE A 143 -11.26 -6.36 11.01
CA ILE A 143 -11.32 -6.48 9.55
C ILE A 143 -11.52 -5.12 8.86
N SER A 144 -12.24 -4.20 9.51
CA SER A 144 -12.46 -2.85 8.99
C SER A 144 -11.16 -2.03 8.96
N GLU A 145 -10.27 -2.15 9.98
CA GLU A 145 -8.94 -1.55 9.97
C GLU A 145 -8.08 -2.16 8.86
N PHE A 146 -8.04 -3.49 8.82
CA PHE A 146 -7.23 -4.22 7.87
C PHE A 146 -7.61 -3.92 6.41
N VAL A 147 -8.91 -3.91 6.08
CA VAL A 147 -9.36 -3.71 4.69
C VAL A 147 -9.42 -2.23 4.33
N VAL A 148 -10.09 -1.40 5.15
CA VAL A 148 -10.38 0.01 4.79
C VAL A 148 -9.17 0.90 5.00
N VAL A 149 -8.32 0.62 5.99
CA VAL A 149 -7.16 1.48 6.27
C VAL A 149 -5.89 0.86 5.68
N ASP A 150 -5.46 -0.32 6.17
CA ASP A 150 -4.22 -0.94 5.69
C ASP A 150 -4.31 -1.36 4.22
N GLY A 151 -5.47 -1.86 3.80
CA GLY A 151 -5.74 -2.25 2.41
C GLY A 151 -5.66 -1.07 1.46
N THR A 152 -6.39 -0.01 1.75
CA THR A 152 -6.45 1.18 0.89
C THR A 152 -5.08 1.85 0.76
N PHE A 153 -4.45 2.20 1.89
CA PHE A 153 -3.18 2.93 1.84
C PHE A 153 -2.00 2.05 1.43
N GLY A 154 -2.06 0.74 1.68
CA GLY A 154 -1.09 -0.22 1.19
C GLY A 154 -1.15 -0.36 -0.34
N LEU A 155 -2.33 -0.58 -0.89
CA LEU A 155 -2.53 -0.66 -2.34
C LEU A 155 -2.13 0.64 -3.04
N TYR A 156 -2.52 1.77 -2.45
CA TYR A 156 -2.19 3.10 -2.95
C TYR A 156 -0.68 3.33 -2.96
N LEU A 157 0.04 3.04 -1.87
CA LEU A 157 1.50 3.13 -1.81
C LEU A 157 2.14 2.25 -2.89
N GLY A 158 1.69 1.00 -3.01
CA GLY A 158 2.24 0.06 -4.00
C GLY A 158 2.07 0.55 -5.44
N TRP A 159 0.90 1.05 -5.80
CA TRP A 159 0.64 1.63 -7.11
C TRP A 159 1.52 2.86 -7.38
N VAL A 160 1.62 3.78 -6.42
CA VAL A 160 2.41 5.01 -6.56
C VAL A 160 3.91 4.70 -6.71
N CYS A 161 4.44 3.62 -6.13
CA CYS A 161 5.82 3.18 -6.36
C CYS A 161 6.13 2.97 -7.85
N VAL A 162 5.21 2.36 -8.61
CA VAL A 162 5.38 2.16 -10.05
C VAL A 162 5.08 3.45 -10.83
N ALA A 163 4.03 4.17 -10.44
CA ALA A 163 3.62 5.40 -11.09
C ALA A 163 4.69 6.50 -11.04
N VAL A 164 5.46 6.59 -9.94
CA VAL A 164 6.60 7.52 -9.83
C VAL A 164 7.67 7.19 -10.88
N CYS A 165 7.97 5.90 -11.09
CA CYS A 165 8.96 5.49 -12.09
C CYS A 165 8.50 5.86 -13.51
N ALA A 166 7.24 5.62 -13.84
CA ALA A 166 6.65 5.98 -15.13
C ALA A 166 6.66 7.50 -15.33
N ASN A 167 6.29 8.28 -14.30
CA ASN A 167 6.27 9.76 -14.37
C ASN A 167 7.68 10.35 -14.53
N ILE A 168 8.69 9.80 -13.84
CA ILE A 168 10.09 10.22 -14.02
C ILE A 168 10.56 9.89 -15.44
N ALA A 169 10.27 8.67 -15.95
CA ALA A 169 10.63 8.29 -17.31
C ALA A 169 9.98 9.22 -18.35
N ALA A 170 8.70 9.55 -18.20
CA ALA A 170 7.99 10.52 -19.03
C ALA A 170 8.67 11.89 -19.03
N ALA A 171 9.05 12.39 -17.85
CA ALA A 171 9.76 13.67 -17.75
C ALA A 171 11.13 13.63 -18.43
N LEU A 172 11.88 12.55 -18.30
CA LEU A 172 13.19 12.39 -18.93
C LEU A 172 13.08 12.34 -20.46
N VAL A 173 12.08 11.62 -20.99
CA VAL A 173 11.79 11.57 -22.43
C VAL A 173 11.35 12.95 -22.94
N GLY A 174 10.48 13.64 -22.20
CA GLY A 174 10.09 15.03 -22.52
C GLY A 174 11.25 16.03 -22.51
N TRP A 175 12.36 15.73 -21.80
CA TRP A 175 13.61 16.49 -21.82
C TRP A 175 14.61 16.03 -22.87
N GLY A 176 14.23 15.10 -23.74
CA GLY A 176 15.02 14.68 -24.91
C GLY A 176 15.80 13.40 -24.75
N LEU A 177 15.58 12.61 -23.68
CA LEU A 177 16.15 11.25 -23.62
C LEU A 177 15.38 10.33 -24.60
N PRO A 178 16.05 9.32 -25.18
CA PRO A 178 15.39 8.40 -26.09
C PRO A 178 14.36 7.54 -25.34
N SER A 179 13.17 7.39 -25.92
CA SER A 179 12.09 6.53 -25.41
C SER A 179 12.29 5.07 -25.79
N GLU A 180 13.16 4.78 -26.78
CA GLU A 180 13.40 3.45 -27.36
C GLU A 180 14.90 3.15 -27.54
N GLY A 181 15.19 1.92 -27.95
CA GLY A 181 16.57 1.47 -28.20
C GLY A 181 17.29 0.93 -26.97
N ALA A 182 18.55 0.56 -27.12
CA ALA A 182 19.31 -0.16 -26.10
C ALA A 182 19.46 0.63 -24.79
N LEU A 183 19.59 1.95 -24.86
CA LEU A 183 19.70 2.81 -23.67
C LEU A 183 18.39 2.80 -22.86
N ALA A 184 17.25 2.99 -23.54
CA ALA A 184 15.94 2.99 -22.89
C ALA A 184 15.62 1.61 -22.26
N VAL A 185 15.92 0.51 -22.97
CA VAL A 185 15.75 -0.86 -22.45
C VAL A 185 16.61 -1.07 -21.20
N THR A 186 17.89 -0.72 -21.25
CA THR A 186 18.82 -0.88 -20.12
C THR A 186 18.37 -0.04 -18.92
N ALA A 187 18.02 1.23 -19.14
CA ALA A 187 17.53 2.11 -18.09
C ALA A 187 16.25 1.57 -17.43
N THR A 188 15.31 1.06 -18.25
CA THR A 188 14.07 0.48 -17.72
C THR A 188 14.35 -0.77 -16.88
N ILE A 189 15.24 -1.67 -17.31
CA ILE A 189 15.61 -2.85 -16.53
C ILE A 189 16.25 -2.45 -15.19
N VAL A 190 17.11 -1.41 -15.19
CA VAL A 190 17.68 -0.87 -13.93
C VAL A 190 16.59 -0.33 -13.02
N VAL A 191 15.63 0.40 -13.56
CA VAL A 191 14.49 0.92 -12.78
C VAL A 191 13.65 -0.22 -12.21
N LEU A 192 13.39 -1.28 -12.97
CA LEU A 192 12.68 -2.48 -12.47
C LEU A 192 13.44 -3.13 -11.31
N ALA A 193 14.78 -3.23 -11.39
CA ALA A 193 15.60 -3.73 -10.29
C ALA A 193 15.50 -2.83 -9.05
N VAL A 194 15.46 -1.51 -9.23
CA VAL A 194 15.23 -0.55 -8.13
C VAL A 194 13.85 -0.75 -7.50
N VAL A 195 12.80 -0.95 -8.31
CA VAL A 195 11.44 -1.25 -7.78
C VAL A 195 11.44 -2.50 -6.93
N VAL A 196 12.11 -3.58 -7.35
CA VAL A 196 12.26 -4.81 -6.55
C VAL A 196 13.03 -4.55 -5.25
N ALA A 197 14.11 -3.74 -5.30
CA ALA A 197 14.88 -3.38 -4.12
C ALA A 197 14.03 -2.54 -3.12
N VAL A 198 13.23 -1.60 -3.62
CA VAL A 198 12.26 -0.84 -2.81
C VAL A 198 11.20 -1.76 -2.21
N ALA A 199 10.64 -2.68 -2.99
CA ALA A 199 9.68 -3.66 -2.50
C ALA A 199 10.28 -4.56 -1.41
N TRP A 200 11.52 -5.02 -1.57
CA TRP A 200 12.25 -5.77 -0.55
C TRP A 200 12.45 -4.94 0.73
N PHE A 201 12.87 -3.68 0.60
CA PHE A 201 13.03 -2.76 1.73
C PHE A 201 11.70 -2.53 2.45
N LEU A 202 10.62 -2.22 1.72
CA LEU A 202 9.28 -2.04 2.28
C LEU A 202 8.77 -3.34 2.92
N GLY A 203 8.96 -4.49 2.27
CA GLY A 203 8.60 -5.79 2.81
C GLY A 203 9.24 -6.05 4.17
N ARG A 204 10.54 -5.73 4.32
CA ARG A 204 11.26 -5.85 5.61
C ARG A 204 10.82 -4.82 6.64
N ARG A 205 10.51 -3.60 6.21
CA ARG A 205 10.10 -2.50 7.11
C ARG A 205 8.65 -2.60 7.53
N LEU A 206 7.75 -2.99 6.61
CA LEU A 206 6.32 -3.07 6.83
C LEU A 206 5.84 -4.50 7.15
N GLY A 207 6.75 -5.44 7.43
CA GLY A 207 6.41 -6.77 7.88
C GLY A 207 5.71 -7.64 6.84
N GLY A 208 6.04 -7.47 5.55
CA GLY A 208 5.44 -8.23 4.46
C GLY A 208 4.01 -7.78 4.15
N ASN A 209 3.79 -6.47 3.99
CA ASN A 209 2.47 -5.92 3.67
C ASN A 209 2.04 -6.33 2.25
N TRP A 210 1.09 -7.26 2.19
CA TRP A 210 0.57 -7.82 0.93
C TRP A 210 -0.20 -6.82 0.08
N PHE A 211 -0.81 -5.79 0.66
CA PHE A 211 -1.51 -4.76 -0.11
C PHE A 211 -0.53 -3.88 -0.87
N VAL A 212 0.63 -3.54 -0.27
CA VAL A 212 1.72 -2.83 -0.97
C VAL A 212 2.25 -3.69 -2.11
N ALA A 213 2.51 -4.97 -1.84
CA ALA A 213 2.96 -5.91 -2.86
C ALA A 213 1.95 -6.04 -4.01
N ALA A 214 0.65 -6.11 -3.70
CA ALA A 214 -0.40 -6.18 -4.71
C ALA A 214 -0.40 -4.96 -5.64
N GLY A 215 -0.25 -3.75 -5.09
CA GLY A 215 -0.18 -2.52 -5.89
C GLY A 215 1.04 -2.47 -6.81
N ILE A 216 2.23 -2.83 -6.30
CA ILE A 216 3.46 -2.91 -7.11
C ILE A 216 3.32 -3.99 -8.18
N THR A 217 2.90 -5.19 -7.81
CA THR A 217 2.74 -6.32 -8.74
C THR A 217 1.73 -6.00 -9.83
N TRP A 218 0.60 -5.37 -9.49
CA TRP A 218 -0.38 -4.90 -10.47
C TRP A 218 0.27 -4.01 -11.53
N GLY A 219 1.00 -2.97 -11.10
CA GLY A 219 1.68 -2.07 -12.03
C GLY A 219 2.69 -2.79 -12.92
N LEU A 220 3.55 -3.62 -12.33
CA LEU A 220 4.59 -4.36 -13.06
C LEU A 220 4.01 -5.38 -14.06
N VAL A 221 2.93 -6.07 -13.71
CA VAL A 221 2.23 -6.98 -14.64
C VAL A 221 1.70 -6.21 -15.85
N TRP A 222 1.10 -5.04 -15.64
CA TRP A 222 0.59 -4.23 -16.74
C TRP A 222 1.69 -3.53 -17.56
N VAL A 223 2.87 -3.24 -16.99
CA VAL A 223 4.07 -2.90 -17.77
C VAL A 223 4.48 -4.09 -18.65
N GLY A 224 4.52 -5.29 -18.07
CA GLY A 224 4.84 -6.51 -18.81
C GLY A 224 3.88 -6.77 -19.97
N VAL A 225 2.57 -6.66 -19.72
CA VAL A 225 1.54 -6.80 -20.76
C VAL A 225 1.77 -5.77 -21.86
N ALA A 226 1.85 -4.47 -21.51
CA ALA A 226 2.06 -3.41 -22.50
C ALA A 226 3.29 -3.66 -23.38
N ARG A 227 4.40 -4.11 -22.83
CA ARG A 227 5.64 -4.34 -23.61
C ARG A 227 5.61 -5.61 -24.45
N LEU A 228 4.68 -6.51 -24.20
CA LEU A 228 4.52 -7.76 -24.98
C LEU A 228 3.39 -7.70 -26.02
N THR A 229 2.45 -6.74 -25.90
CA THR A 229 1.25 -6.69 -26.75
C THR A 229 1.01 -5.34 -27.43
N ASP A 230 1.60 -4.27 -26.91
CA ASP A 230 1.36 -2.89 -27.37
C ASP A 230 2.69 -2.19 -27.72
N GLU A 231 2.63 -1.21 -28.61
CA GLU A 231 3.78 -0.34 -28.92
C GLU A 231 4.14 0.58 -27.72
N PRO A 232 5.42 0.90 -27.54
CA PRO A 232 6.61 0.31 -28.16
C PRO A 232 6.88 -1.10 -27.61
N GLU A 233 6.90 -2.10 -28.48
CA GLU A 233 7.16 -3.48 -28.08
C GLU A 233 8.60 -3.65 -27.58
N SER A 234 8.76 -4.40 -26.48
CA SER A 234 10.06 -4.76 -25.93
C SER A 234 9.99 -6.05 -25.14
N VAL A 235 10.25 -7.17 -25.80
CA VAL A 235 10.25 -8.49 -25.15
C VAL A 235 11.20 -8.54 -23.95
N PRO A 236 12.44 -7.97 -23.98
CA PRO A 236 13.31 -7.96 -22.81
C PRO A 236 12.69 -7.22 -21.61
N VAL A 237 12.06 -6.05 -21.83
CA VAL A 237 11.41 -5.29 -20.76
C VAL A 237 10.14 -6.01 -20.28
N GLY A 238 9.36 -6.57 -21.17
CA GLY A 238 8.18 -7.35 -20.83
C GLY A 238 8.49 -8.51 -19.88
N ILE A 239 9.48 -9.34 -20.26
CA ILE A 239 9.92 -10.46 -19.41
C ILE A 239 10.51 -9.96 -18.09
N ALA A 240 11.36 -8.92 -18.12
CA ALA A 240 11.96 -8.35 -16.91
C ALA A 240 10.89 -7.81 -15.94
N SER A 241 9.82 -7.19 -16.45
CA SER A 241 8.70 -6.66 -15.65
C SER A 241 7.91 -7.78 -14.96
N LEU A 242 7.63 -8.88 -15.68
CA LEU A 242 6.95 -10.05 -15.09
C LEU A 242 7.85 -10.76 -14.06
N ALA A 243 9.15 -10.87 -14.34
CA ALA A 243 10.12 -11.40 -13.39
C ALA A 243 10.21 -10.51 -12.13
N ALA A 244 10.20 -9.18 -12.29
CA ALA A 244 10.17 -8.23 -11.18
C ALA A 244 8.89 -8.38 -10.36
N ALA A 245 7.72 -8.55 -10.99
CA ALA A 245 6.46 -8.82 -10.31
C ALA A 245 6.52 -10.09 -9.44
N ALA A 246 7.05 -11.18 -9.99
CA ALA A 246 7.27 -12.43 -9.25
C ALA A 246 8.28 -12.24 -8.09
N ALA A 247 9.35 -11.48 -8.31
CA ALA A 247 10.33 -11.16 -7.26
C ALA A 247 9.69 -10.35 -6.11
N VAL A 248 8.82 -9.38 -6.41
CA VAL A 248 8.07 -8.62 -5.40
C VAL A 248 7.21 -9.53 -4.52
N LEU A 249 6.47 -10.46 -5.12
CA LEU A 249 5.68 -11.44 -4.36
C LEU A 249 6.57 -12.34 -3.50
N PHE A 250 7.68 -12.80 -4.05
CA PHE A 250 8.63 -13.66 -3.32
C PHE A 250 9.27 -12.94 -2.12
N VAL A 251 9.75 -11.70 -2.29
CA VAL A 251 10.37 -10.95 -1.18
C VAL A 251 9.34 -10.57 -0.11
N THR A 252 8.08 -10.33 -0.50
CA THR A 252 6.98 -10.06 0.44
C THR A 252 6.64 -11.32 1.22
N TRP A 253 6.53 -12.46 0.55
CA TRP A 253 6.33 -13.75 1.20
C TRP A 253 7.44 -14.06 2.21
N ARG A 254 8.71 -13.88 1.83
CA ARG A 254 9.85 -14.02 2.74
C ARG A 254 9.72 -13.09 3.95
N GLY A 255 9.38 -11.81 3.72
CA GLY A 255 9.19 -10.83 4.80
C GLY A 255 8.04 -11.17 5.75
N SER A 256 6.99 -11.83 5.27
CA SER A 256 5.85 -12.26 6.09
C SER A 256 6.17 -13.48 6.98
N GLN A 257 7.19 -14.26 6.62
CA GLN A 257 7.63 -15.44 7.40
C GLN A 257 8.56 -15.07 8.57
N GLU A 258 9.10 -13.84 8.63
CA GLU A 258 9.93 -13.41 9.76
C GLU A 258 9.08 -13.37 11.05
N ARG A 259 9.47 -14.21 12.04
CA ARG A 259 8.74 -14.35 13.30
C ARG A 259 8.71 -13.02 14.07
N PRO A 260 7.64 -12.72 14.83
CA PRO A 260 7.56 -11.52 15.67
C PRO A 260 8.74 -11.35 16.63
N ALA A 261 9.29 -12.46 17.15
CA ALA A 261 10.46 -12.46 18.02
C ALA A 261 11.73 -11.90 17.37
N ASP A 262 11.96 -12.20 16.07
CA ASP A 262 13.11 -11.71 15.32
C ASP A 262 12.99 -10.20 15.02
N ARG A 263 11.75 -9.70 14.92
CA ARG A 263 11.47 -8.27 14.76
C ARG A 263 11.75 -7.49 16.04
N LEU A 264 11.38 -8.03 17.20
CA LEU A 264 11.64 -7.45 18.52
C LEU A 264 13.14 -7.44 18.83
N ALA A 265 13.88 -8.50 18.50
CA ALA A 265 15.33 -8.57 18.67
C ALA A 265 16.06 -7.50 17.87
N ARG A 266 15.64 -7.22 16.63
CA ARG A 266 16.24 -6.14 15.80
C ARG A 266 15.87 -4.73 16.26
N GLY A 267 14.70 -4.54 16.89
CA GLY A 267 14.27 -3.27 17.50
C GLY A 267 15.12 -2.92 18.73
N ASN A 268 15.34 -3.88 19.62
CA ASN A 268 16.12 -3.68 20.85
C ASN A 268 17.60 -3.33 20.59
N HIS A 269 18.24 -3.87 19.55
CA HIS A 269 19.62 -3.50 19.23
C HIS A 269 19.80 -2.05 18.77
N ARG A 270 18.74 -1.36 18.33
CA ARG A 270 18.82 0.07 17.96
C ARG A 270 18.71 1.01 19.17
N ASP A 271 17.96 0.64 20.19
CA ASP A 271 17.78 1.46 21.39
C ASP A 271 18.99 1.39 22.34
N TYR A 272 19.69 0.27 22.40
CA TYR A 272 20.91 0.13 23.20
C TYR A 272 22.13 0.85 22.61
N GLY A 273 22.18 1.09 21.31
CA GLY A 273 23.27 1.82 20.65
C GLY A 273 23.23 3.33 20.83
N ASN A 274 22.10 3.91 21.26
CA ASN A 274 21.94 5.36 21.39
C ASN A 274 22.03 5.89 22.82
N HIS A 275 22.26 5.04 23.82
CA HIS A 275 22.43 5.43 25.22
C HIS A 275 23.87 5.27 25.77
N GLY A 276 24.85 4.99 24.91
CA GLY A 276 26.23 4.68 25.30
C GLY A 276 27.21 5.85 25.36
N ASP A 277 26.81 7.10 25.08
CA ASP A 277 27.80 8.19 24.98
C ASP A 277 27.38 9.53 25.61
N HIS A 278 26.83 9.50 26.83
CA HIS A 278 26.75 10.71 27.65
C HIS A 278 26.94 10.36 29.12
N GLY A 279 28.16 10.55 29.59
CA GLY A 279 28.34 10.70 31.03
C GLY A 279 29.60 10.10 31.67
N ASN A 280 30.75 10.63 31.34
CA ASN A 280 31.84 10.59 32.29
C ASN A 280 32.69 11.88 32.25
N HIS A 281 32.22 12.92 32.91
CA HIS A 281 33.08 13.98 33.41
C HIS A 281 32.53 14.47 34.75
N GLY A 282 33.28 14.30 35.77
CA GLY A 282 33.13 15.20 36.88
C GLY A 282 33.20 14.63 38.28
N ASN A 283 34.40 14.62 38.80
CA ASN A 283 34.76 15.16 40.12
C ASN A 283 34.68 14.23 41.34
N GLY A 284 35.85 13.81 41.74
CA GLY A 284 36.13 13.25 43.04
C GLY A 284 36.00 14.30 44.16
N ARG A 285 35.45 13.86 45.27
CA ARG A 285 35.82 14.32 46.60
C ARG A 285 35.47 13.22 47.60
N GLY A 286 36.46 12.92 48.43
CA GLY A 286 36.49 11.88 49.43
C GLY A 286 35.44 12.03 50.53
N GLY A 287 35.10 10.91 51.11
CA GLY A 287 34.32 10.76 52.35
C GLY A 287 34.56 9.37 52.92
N GLU A 288 35.18 9.36 54.09
CA GLU A 288 35.64 8.24 54.88
C GLU A 288 34.61 7.14 55.14
N PRO A 289 35.07 5.90 55.44
CA PRO A 289 34.21 4.81 55.81
C PRO A 289 33.80 4.87 57.29
N ARG A 290 32.53 4.78 57.61
CA ARG A 290 32.05 4.55 59.00
C ARG A 290 31.95 3.06 59.30
N PRO A 291 32.26 2.68 60.55
CA PRO A 291 32.42 1.30 60.98
C PRO A 291 31.07 0.61 61.24
N VAL A 292 31.08 -0.69 60.96
CA VAL A 292 30.03 -1.65 61.23
C VAL A 292 30.00 -1.97 62.74
N GLY A 293 28.80 -1.82 63.37
CA GLY A 293 28.50 -2.36 64.69
C GLY A 293 27.61 -3.63 64.56
N PRO A 294 27.82 -4.63 65.44
CA PRO A 294 27.09 -5.90 65.34
C PRO A 294 25.85 -5.92 66.23
N GLY A 295 24.81 -6.58 65.81
CA GLY A 295 23.64 -6.80 66.68
C GLY A 295 22.49 -7.56 65.99
N ALA A 296 22.57 -8.83 66.07
CA ALA A 296 21.63 -9.88 66.53
C ALA A 296 20.22 -9.98 65.84
N PRO A 297 19.59 -11.16 66.00
CA PRO A 297 18.85 -11.85 64.98
C PRO A 297 17.34 -11.80 65.23
N ASP A 298 16.53 -12.05 64.27
CA ASP A 298 15.41 -13.01 64.38
C ASP A 298 14.41 -12.94 63.20
N ALA A 299 14.20 -14.11 62.69
CA ALA A 299 12.90 -14.77 62.39
C ALA A 299 11.79 -13.89 61.80
N THR A 300 11.47 -14.16 60.56
CA THR A 300 10.14 -14.65 60.22
C THR A 300 10.12 -15.24 58.81
N ALA A 301 9.73 -16.50 58.74
CA ALA A 301 9.46 -17.22 57.54
C ALA A 301 8.30 -16.56 56.74
N SER A 302 8.59 -16.14 55.54
CA SER A 302 7.53 -15.77 54.56
C SER A 302 7.29 -16.93 53.61
N THR A 303 6.17 -17.54 53.81
CA THR A 303 5.58 -18.63 53.03
C THR A 303 5.40 -18.21 51.58
N ARG A 304 5.98 -18.98 50.70
CA ARG A 304 5.72 -18.98 49.25
C ARG A 304 4.29 -19.45 49.03
N PRO A 305 3.47 -18.75 48.22
CA PRO A 305 2.19 -19.28 47.78
C PRO A 305 2.41 -20.35 46.72
N THR A 306 1.86 -21.54 46.97
CA THR A 306 1.71 -22.65 46.02
C THR A 306 0.75 -22.25 44.89
N PRO A 307 0.96 -22.68 43.64
CA PRO A 307 0.00 -22.49 42.56
C PRO A 307 -1.25 -23.38 42.79
N PRO A 308 -2.44 -22.91 42.35
CA PRO A 308 -3.68 -23.67 42.54
C PRO A 308 -3.69 -24.91 41.64
N THR A 309 -4.08 -26.01 42.26
CA THR A 309 -4.35 -27.34 41.68
C THR A 309 -5.44 -27.22 40.60
N ALA A 310 -5.19 -27.79 39.44
CA ALA A 310 -6.16 -27.91 38.34
C ALA A 310 -7.37 -28.72 38.78
N ALA A 311 -8.57 -28.20 38.54
CA ALA A 311 -9.83 -28.91 38.69
C ALA A 311 -10.02 -29.93 37.54
N PRO A 312 -10.71 -31.05 37.78
CA PRO A 312 -10.91 -32.08 36.76
C PRO A 312 -11.88 -31.62 35.66
N ALA A 313 -11.54 -32.00 34.43
CA ALA A 313 -12.33 -31.72 33.22
C ALA A 313 -13.72 -32.38 33.31
N GLY A 314 -14.76 -31.58 33.10
CA GLY A 314 -16.13 -32.08 32.93
C GLY A 314 -16.31 -32.68 31.53
N PRO A 315 -17.32 -33.57 31.35
CA PRO A 315 -17.53 -34.27 30.09
C PRO A 315 -17.93 -33.31 28.95
N GLY A 316 -17.34 -33.55 27.79
CA GLY A 316 -17.58 -32.77 26.56
C GLY A 316 -19.02 -32.92 26.02
N PRO A 317 -19.51 -31.96 25.27
CA PRO A 317 -20.86 -32.02 24.69
C PRO A 317 -20.97 -33.11 23.62
N ALA A 318 -22.14 -33.76 23.58
CA ALA A 318 -22.51 -34.79 22.64
C ALA A 318 -22.55 -34.30 21.19
N PRO A 319 -22.31 -35.15 20.18
CA PRO A 319 -22.38 -34.78 18.78
C PRO A 319 -23.81 -34.46 18.32
N SER A 320 -23.98 -33.37 17.59
CA SER A 320 -25.24 -33.01 16.93
C SER A 320 -25.65 -34.02 15.87
N PRO A 321 -26.97 -34.26 15.69
CA PRO A 321 -27.46 -35.19 14.67
C PRO A 321 -27.28 -34.63 13.26
N ALA A 322 -26.97 -35.56 12.35
CA ALA A 322 -26.80 -35.29 10.90
C ALA A 322 -28.08 -34.70 10.30
N GLY A 323 -27.93 -33.60 9.57
CA GLY A 323 -28.99 -33.02 8.75
C GLY A 323 -29.28 -33.88 7.51
N PRO A 324 -30.48 -33.73 6.91
CA PRO A 324 -30.94 -34.59 5.83
C PRO A 324 -30.15 -34.36 4.52
N ALA A 325 -30.02 -35.45 3.76
CA ALA A 325 -29.35 -35.54 2.48
C ALA A 325 -29.95 -34.56 1.46
N ALA A 326 -29.06 -33.87 0.71
CA ALA A 326 -29.43 -33.02 -0.41
C ALA A 326 -30.00 -33.85 -1.56
N GLU A 327 -31.16 -33.44 -2.09
CA GLU A 327 -31.75 -33.97 -3.32
C GLU A 327 -30.91 -33.59 -4.55
N PRO A 328 -30.89 -34.47 -5.59
CA PRO A 328 -30.13 -34.18 -6.81
C PRO A 328 -30.84 -33.13 -7.67
N VAL A 329 -30.08 -32.11 -8.10
CA VAL A 329 -30.53 -31.08 -9.05
C VAL A 329 -30.72 -31.68 -10.44
N PRO A 330 -31.86 -31.45 -11.13
CA PRO A 330 -32.07 -31.93 -12.51
C PRO A 330 -31.24 -31.09 -13.52
N PRO A 331 -30.85 -31.69 -14.67
CA PRO A 331 -30.08 -31.00 -15.70
C PRO A 331 -30.91 -29.93 -16.43
N PRO A 332 -30.32 -28.87 -17.00
CA PRO A 332 -31.02 -27.83 -17.73
C PRO A 332 -31.49 -28.35 -19.09
N ALA A 333 -32.75 -28.09 -19.41
CA ALA A 333 -33.40 -28.42 -20.69
C ALA A 333 -33.06 -27.35 -21.75
N GLY A 334 -32.82 -27.83 -22.99
CA GLY A 334 -33.13 -27.12 -24.22
C GLY A 334 -32.02 -26.21 -24.77
N ALA A 335 -31.15 -26.76 -25.59
CA ALA A 335 -30.45 -26.01 -26.63
C ALA A 335 -31.38 -25.90 -27.87
N GLU A 336 -31.74 -24.67 -28.25
CA GLU A 336 -32.37 -24.39 -29.55
C GLU A 336 -31.33 -24.43 -30.67
N PRO A 337 -31.71 -24.95 -31.90
CA PRO A 337 -30.80 -24.99 -33.04
C PRO A 337 -30.69 -23.61 -33.73
N ALA A 338 -29.50 -23.28 -34.18
CA ALA A 338 -29.20 -22.09 -34.98
C ALA A 338 -29.94 -22.05 -36.31
N PRO A 339 -30.46 -20.89 -36.77
CA PRO A 339 -31.06 -20.75 -38.08
C PRO A 339 -30.00 -20.65 -39.20
N GLY A 340 -30.36 -21.28 -40.32
CA GLY A 340 -29.54 -21.61 -41.46
C GLY A 340 -28.89 -20.46 -42.21
N ALA A 341 -27.84 -20.84 -42.90
CA ALA A 341 -27.12 -20.11 -43.90
C ALA A 341 -28.04 -19.69 -45.05
N SER A 342 -28.14 -18.39 -45.32
CA SER A 342 -28.72 -17.85 -46.55
C SER A 342 -27.61 -17.62 -47.57
N THR A 343 -27.82 -18.26 -48.69
CA THR A 343 -27.08 -18.18 -49.94
C THR A 343 -26.94 -16.75 -50.46
N GLU A 344 -25.73 -16.36 -50.79
CA GLU A 344 -25.34 -15.19 -51.56
C GLU A 344 -25.75 -15.31 -53.01
N PRO A 345 -26.40 -14.32 -53.66
CA PRO A 345 -26.50 -14.28 -55.09
C PRO A 345 -25.37 -13.45 -55.72
N ASP A 346 -24.77 -14.10 -56.70
CA ASP A 346 -23.82 -13.66 -57.70
C ASP A 346 -24.12 -12.25 -58.28
N ARG A 347 -23.13 -11.38 -58.38
CA ARG A 347 -23.18 -10.13 -59.15
C ARG A 347 -22.27 -10.23 -60.36
N PRO A 348 -22.77 -9.86 -61.57
CA PRO A 348 -21.97 -9.93 -62.79
C PRO A 348 -20.95 -8.81 -62.89
N ARG A 349 -19.79 -9.15 -63.46
CA ARG A 349 -18.75 -8.21 -63.92
C ARG A 349 -19.26 -7.46 -65.14
N GLU A 350 -19.23 -6.14 -65.15
CA GLU A 350 -19.19 -5.35 -66.38
C GLU A 350 -17.99 -4.38 -66.31
N SER A 351 -17.24 -4.51 -67.39
CA SER A 351 -16.31 -3.66 -68.15
C SER A 351 -15.73 -2.39 -67.51
#